data_d6ccaa936235a3e491aaa0fea20133c5
#
_entry.id   d6ccaa936235a3e491aaa0fea20133c5
#
_cell.length_a   1.000
_cell.length_b   1.000
_cell.length_c   1.000
_cell.angle_alpha   90.00
_cell.angle_beta   90.00
_cell.angle_gamma   90.00
#
_symmetry.space_group_name_H-M   'P 1'
#
loop_
_entity.id
_entity.type
_entity.pdbx_description
1 polymer ?
#
loop_
_entity_poly.entity_id
_entity_poly.type
_entity_poly.pdbx_seq_one_letter_code
_entity_poly.pdbx_strand_id
1 'polypeptide(L)'
;MSHSPIRWPAEAIWQAVEPQLPGFTIEVLPCIDSTNTELMRRARAGRCEPILLVAEQQTAGRGRLGREWHSGTDAASLTFSLGLPLAPLDWSGLSLAVGVSVAESLQPLLPAPDSRTPRIGLKWPNDLWLGGA
;
A
#
# COMPACT_ATOMS: atom_id res chain seq x y z
N MET A 1 1.24 -5.99 27.62
CA MET A 1 2.11 -6.70 26.66
C MET A 1 2.88 -5.69 25.86
N SER A 2 4.18 -5.82 25.86
CA SER A 2 5.02 -4.95 25.08
C SER A 2 5.06 -5.48 23.64
N HIS A 3 4.53 -4.70 22.70
CA HIS A 3 4.80 -4.93 21.30
C HIS A 3 6.20 -4.40 20.99
N SER A 4 7.05 -5.25 20.43
CA SER A 4 8.31 -4.76 19.87
C SER A 4 7.96 -3.82 18.73
N PRO A 5 8.47 -2.58 18.74
CA PRO A 5 8.18 -1.66 17.64
C PRO A 5 8.75 -2.22 16.34
N ILE A 6 7.93 -2.16 15.30
CA ILE A 6 8.37 -2.53 13.96
C ILE A 6 9.37 -1.48 13.49
N ARG A 7 10.53 -1.95 13.02
CA ARG A 7 11.51 -1.06 12.42
C ARG A 7 11.26 -0.98 10.92
N TRP A 8 10.75 0.15 10.51
CA TRP A 8 10.48 0.40 9.10
C TRP A 8 11.74 0.96 8.43
N PRO A 9 12.17 0.41 7.28
CA PRO A 9 13.33 0.93 6.56
C PRO A 9 12.99 2.20 5.79
N ALA A 10 12.46 3.20 6.50
CA ALA A 10 11.92 4.42 5.90
C ALA A 10 12.98 5.20 5.13
N GLU A 11 14.18 5.33 5.70
CA GLU A 11 15.26 6.07 5.03
C GLU A 11 15.73 5.37 3.76
N ALA A 12 15.85 4.04 3.79
CA ALA A 12 16.25 3.27 2.61
C ALA A 12 15.20 3.38 1.50
N ILE A 13 13.93 3.34 1.86
CA ILE A 13 12.83 3.53 0.91
C ILE A 13 12.87 4.94 0.33
N TRP A 14 13.04 5.94 1.17
CA TRP A 14 13.12 7.33 0.74
C TRP A 14 14.28 7.56 -0.22
N GLN A 15 15.45 7.01 0.09
CA GLN A 15 16.63 7.14 -0.78
C GLN A 15 16.42 6.47 -2.13
N ALA A 16 15.66 5.38 -2.18
CA ALA A 16 15.39 4.68 -3.43
C ALA A 16 14.34 5.38 -4.28
N VAL A 17 13.36 6.04 -3.67
CA VAL A 17 12.18 6.57 -4.37
C VAL A 17 12.31 8.05 -4.69
N GLU A 18 12.89 8.85 -3.79
CA GLU A 18 12.95 10.31 -3.93
C GLU A 18 13.58 10.77 -5.24
N PRO A 19 14.67 10.16 -5.74
CA PRO A 19 15.22 10.58 -7.05
C PRO A 19 14.26 10.44 -8.22
N GLN A 20 13.30 9.52 -8.13
CA GLN A 20 12.29 9.32 -9.17
C GLN A 20 11.01 10.11 -8.91
N LEU A 21 10.76 10.47 -7.66
CA LEU A 21 9.60 11.24 -7.24
C LEU A 21 10.06 12.40 -6.35
N PRO A 22 10.55 13.50 -6.94
CA PRO A 22 11.02 14.64 -6.15
C PRO A 22 9.93 15.16 -5.21
N GLY A 23 10.30 15.40 -3.97
CA GLY A 23 9.38 15.80 -2.93
C GLY A 23 8.72 14.64 -2.19
N PHE A 24 9.05 13.40 -2.55
CA PHE A 24 8.54 12.21 -1.89
C PHE A 24 8.89 12.21 -0.41
N THR A 25 7.90 11.88 0.43
CA THR A 25 8.09 11.68 1.87
C THR A 25 7.48 10.36 2.28
N ILE A 26 7.95 9.84 3.42
CA ILE A 26 7.39 8.65 4.02
C ILE A 26 7.07 8.94 5.48
N GLU A 27 5.89 8.54 5.92
CA GLU A 27 5.42 8.75 7.28
C GLU A 27 4.89 7.43 7.83
N VAL A 28 5.32 7.06 9.02
CA VAL A 28 4.88 5.84 9.68
C VAL A 28 4.16 6.22 10.96
N LEU A 29 2.91 5.77 11.08
CA LEU A 29 2.06 6.05 12.24
C LEU A 29 1.75 4.75 12.98
N PRO A 30 1.80 4.75 14.32
CA PRO A 30 1.39 3.58 15.09
C PRO A 30 -0.08 3.24 14.87
N CYS A 31 -0.92 4.25 14.76
CA CYS A 31 -2.36 4.08 14.62
C CYS A 31 -2.97 5.26 13.89
N ILE A 32 -3.94 5.00 13.05
CA ILE A 32 -4.74 6.00 12.34
C ILE A 32 -6.12 5.40 12.05
N ASP A 33 -7.10 6.23 11.77
CA ASP A 33 -8.42 5.73 11.35
C ASP A 33 -8.31 4.99 10.01
N SER A 34 -7.74 5.62 9.00
CA SER A 34 -7.50 5.02 7.69
C SER A 34 -6.40 5.81 6.98
N THR A 35 -5.39 5.13 6.45
CA THR A 35 -4.33 5.77 5.68
C THR A 35 -4.90 6.45 4.44
N ASN A 36 -5.85 5.82 3.77
CA ASN A 36 -6.47 6.40 2.59
C ASN A 36 -7.29 7.63 2.93
N THR A 37 -8.10 7.56 3.98
CA THR A 37 -8.92 8.70 4.43
C THR A 37 -8.04 9.88 4.83
N GLU A 38 -6.92 9.61 5.51
CA GLU A 38 -6.00 10.65 5.91
C GLU A 38 -5.38 11.36 4.70
N LEU A 39 -4.93 10.61 3.70
CA LEU A 39 -4.39 11.22 2.49
C LEU A 39 -5.42 12.04 1.73
N MET A 40 -6.67 11.59 1.73
CA MET A 40 -7.75 12.36 1.12
C MET A 40 -8.01 13.67 1.87
N ARG A 41 -7.94 13.65 3.21
CA ARG A 41 -8.03 14.89 4.02
C ARG A 41 -6.92 15.86 3.66
N ARG A 42 -5.68 15.37 3.55
CA ARG A 42 -4.52 16.20 3.20
C ARG A 42 -4.66 16.78 1.79
N ALA A 43 -5.13 15.99 0.84
CA ALA A 43 -5.37 16.47 -0.52
C ALA A 43 -6.41 17.59 -0.56
N ARG A 44 -7.49 17.46 0.20
CA ARG A 44 -8.51 18.51 0.32
C ARG A 44 -7.95 19.79 0.95
N ALA A 45 -6.92 19.65 1.79
CA ALA A 45 -6.22 20.80 2.38
C ALA A 45 -5.11 21.35 1.47
N GLY A 46 -5.00 20.87 0.23
CA GLY A 46 -4.02 21.34 -0.74
C GLY A 46 -2.66 20.67 -0.66
N ARG A 47 -2.51 19.61 0.10
CA ARG A 47 -1.25 18.88 0.26
C ARG A 47 -1.24 17.67 -0.66
N CYS A 48 -0.59 17.82 -1.80
CA CYS A 48 -0.59 16.82 -2.88
C CYS A 48 0.81 16.30 -3.22
N GLU A 49 1.81 16.51 -2.37
CA GLU A 49 3.15 15.98 -2.59
C GLU A 49 3.11 14.46 -2.56
N PRO A 50 4.03 13.77 -3.31
CA PRO A 50 4.11 12.32 -3.22
C PRO A 50 4.39 11.88 -1.79
N ILE A 51 3.58 10.97 -1.28
CA ILE A 51 3.72 10.49 0.10
C ILE A 51 3.35 9.01 0.20
N LEU A 52 4.18 8.27 0.93
CA LEU A 52 3.84 6.93 1.40
C LEU A 52 3.46 7.03 2.87
N LEU A 53 2.21 6.77 3.20
CA LEU A 53 1.71 6.78 4.56
C LEU A 53 1.48 5.34 5.02
N VAL A 54 2.23 4.93 6.02
CA VAL A 54 2.17 3.58 6.60
C VAL A 54 1.52 3.67 7.97
N ALA A 55 0.61 2.76 8.28
CA ALA A 55 0.05 2.64 9.61
C ALA A 55 0.24 1.21 10.12
N GLU A 56 0.65 1.09 11.38
CA GLU A 56 0.74 -0.22 12.01
C GLU A 56 -0.64 -0.76 12.34
N GLN A 57 -1.61 0.12 12.60
CA GLN A 57 -3.01 -0.26 12.85
C GLN A 57 -3.96 0.79 12.31
N GLN A 58 -5.04 0.35 11.68
CA GLN A 58 -6.18 1.18 11.30
C GLN A 58 -7.38 0.86 12.18
N THR A 59 -8.10 1.91 12.60
CA THR A 59 -9.28 1.77 13.45
C THR A 59 -10.60 1.89 12.66
N ALA A 60 -10.55 2.43 11.46
CA ALA A 60 -11.72 2.63 10.61
C ALA A 60 -11.39 2.43 9.14
N GLY A 61 -10.67 1.33 8.84
CA GLY A 61 -10.32 0.96 7.48
C GLY A 61 -11.56 0.71 6.64
N ARG A 62 -11.50 1.08 5.35
CA ARG A 62 -12.61 0.92 4.42
C ARG A 62 -12.19 0.23 3.14
N GLY A 63 -13.01 -0.71 2.69
CA GLY A 63 -12.91 -1.30 1.38
C GLY A 63 -13.77 -0.55 0.36
N ARG A 64 -13.94 -1.13 -0.82
CA ARG A 64 -14.79 -0.56 -1.86
C ARG A 64 -16.26 -0.50 -1.42
N LEU A 65 -16.96 0.51 -1.90
CA LEU A 65 -18.38 0.72 -1.65
C LEU A 65 -18.72 0.87 -0.16
N GLY A 66 -17.80 1.46 0.62
CA GLY A 66 -18.00 1.71 2.03
C GLY A 66 -17.93 0.47 2.93
N ARG A 67 -17.44 -0.66 2.40
CA ARG A 67 -17.27 -1.87 3.22
C ARG A 67 -16.19 -1.65 4.27
N GLU A 68 -16.38 -2.27 5.43
CA GLU A 68 -15.34 -2.25 6.46
C GLU A 68 -14.13 -3.05 6.03
N TRP A 69 -12.97 -2.57 6.42
CA TRP A 69 -11.70 -3.24 6.19
C TRP A 69 -10.98 -3.39 7.52
N HIS A 70 -10.63 -4.61 7.86
CA HIS A 70 -9.94 -4.90 9.11
C HIS A 70 -8.49 -5.28 8.84
N SER A 71 -7.58 -4.63 9.57
CA SER A 71 -6.17 -4.98 9.59
C SER A 71 -5.87 -5.74 10.86
N GLY A 72 -4.98 -6.73 10.77
CA GLY A 72 -4.50 -7.43 11.96
C GLY A 72 -3.75 -6.48 12.89
N THR A 73 -3.72 -6.83 14.17
CA THR A 73 -2.99 -6.06 15.19
C THR A 73 -1.56 -6.54 15.35
N ASP A 74 -1.17 -7.56 14.62
CA ASP A 74 0.17 -8.12 14.63
C ASP A 74 0.96 -7.69 13.39
N ALA A 75 2.19 -8.19 13.26
CA ALA A 75 3.06 -7.86 12.14
C ALA A 75 2.69 -8.59 10.84
N ALA A 76 1.56 -9.28 10.78
CA ALA A 76 1.14 -10.04 9.61
C ALA A 76 0.49 -9.16 8.53
N SER A 77 0.17 -7.91 8.86
CA SER A 77 -0.46 -6.98 7.92
C SER A 77 0.46 -5.80 7.63
N LEU A 78 0.55 -5.45 6.35
CA LEU A 78 1.21 -4.23 5.92
C LEU A 78 0.13 -3.29 5.37
N THR A 79 -0.08 -2.18 6.07
CA THR A 79 -1.12 -1.22 5.73
C THR A 79 -0.49 0.10 5.33
N PHE A 80 -0.71 0.53 4.11
CA PHE A 80 -0.19 1.79 3.63
C PHE A 80 -1.05 2.35 2.50
N SER A 81 -0.89 3.64 2.26
CA SER A 81 -1.44 4.33 1.10
C SER A 81 -0.37 5.17 0.45
N LEU A 82 -0.38 5.23 -0.86
CA LEU A 82 0.52 6.06 -1.63
C LEU A 82 -0.28 7.19 -2.26
N GLY A 83 0.06 8.42 -1.91
CA GLY A 83 -0.53 9.60 -2.52
C GLY A 83 0.39 10.15 -3.61
N LEU A 84 -0.15 10.39 -4.78
CA LEU A 84 0.58 10.91 -5.93
C LEU A 84 -0.22 12.00 -6.63
N PRO A 85 0.43 13.08 -7.10
CA PRO A 85 -0.23 14.07 -7.94
C PRO A 85 -0.36 13.53 -9.37
N LEU A 86 -1.46 12.83 -9.65
CA LEU A 86 -1.74 12.24 -10.95
C LEU A 86 -2.97 12.91 -11.58
N ALA A 87 -2.90 13.14 -12.88
CA ALA A 87 -4.01 13.68 -13.65
C ALA A 87 -4.12 12.97 -15.00
N PRO A 88 -4.38 11.65 -15.00
CA PRO A 88 -4.54 10.93 -16.25
C PRO A 88 -5.82 11.37 -16.97
N LEU A 89 -5.79 11.31 -18.31
CA LEU A 89 -6.96 11.62 -19.13
C LEU A 89 -8.07 10.59 -18.91
N ASP A 90 -7.69 9.36 -18.59
CA ASP A 90 -8.63 8.26 -18.36
C ASP A 90 -8.15 7.47 -17.14
N TRP A 91 -9.04 7.31 -16.16
CA TRP A 91 -8.76 6.56 -14.94
C TRP A 91 -9.08 5.07 -15.07
N SER A 92 -9.65 4.66 -16.21
CA SER A 92 -9.97 3.25 -16.45
C SER A 92 -8.72 2.39 -16.41
N GLY A 93 -8.80 1.26 -15.72
CA GLY A 93 -7.69 0.32 -15.64
C GLY A 93 -6.58 0.70 -14.67
N LEU A 94 -6.66 1.85 -13.98
CA LEU A 94 -5.62 2.24 -13.00
C LEU A 94 -5.46 1.20 -11.90
N SER A 95 -6.56 0.69 -11.38
CA SER A 95 -6.53 -0.32 -10.33
C SER A 95 -5.81 -1.59 -10.79
N LEU A 96 -6.05 -2.03 -12.02
CA LEU A 96 -5.36 -3.18 -12.61
C LEU A 96 -3.88 -2.89 -12.81
N ALA A 97 -3.52 -1.71 -13.30
CA ALA A 97 -2.13 -1.33 -13.51
C ALA A 97 -1.35 -1.35 -12.19
N VAL A 98 -1.94 -0.81 -11.13
CA VAL A 98 -1.36 -0.86 -9.80
C VAL A 98 -1.20 -2.30 -9.33
N GLY A 99 -2.23 -3.13 -9.50
CA GLY A 99 -2.18 -4.53 -9.12
C GLY A 99 -1.10 -5.30 -9.85
N VAL A 100 -0.95 -5.10 -11.15
CA VAL A 100 0.10 -5.72 -11.96
C VAL A 100 1.48 -5.29 -11.46
N SER A 101 1.67 -3.99 -11.21
CA SER A 101 2.94 -3.46 -10.71
C SER A 101 3.32 -4.07 -9.36
N VAL A 102 2.38 -4.17 -8.45
CA VAL A 102 2.63 -4.77 -7.13
C VAL A 102 2.94 -6.26 -7.27
N ALA A 103 2.17 -7.00 -8.09
CA ALA A 103 2.38 -8.42 -8.30
C ALA A 103 3.77 -8.69 -8.90
N GLU A 104 4.18 -7.92 -9.92
CA GLU A 104 5.49 -8.05 -10.54
C GLU A 104 6.62 -7.72 -9.57
N SER A 105 6.40 -6.77 -8.66
CA SER A 105 7.38 -6.39 -7.65
C SER A 105 7.56 -7.47 -6.58
N LEU A 106 6.48 -8.14 -6.21
CA LEU A 106 6.51 -9.15 -5.14
C LEU A 106 6.88 -10.55 -5.63
N GLN A 107 6.53 -10.91 -6.87
CA GLN A 107 6.77 -12.26 -7.38
C GLN A 107 8.25 -12.68 -7.35
N PRO A 108 9.20 -11.80 -7.70
CA PRO A 108 10.63 -12.16 -7.61
C PRO A 108 11.13 -12.49 -6.22
N LEU A 109 10.41 -12.09 -5.16
CA LEU A 109 10.78 -12.38 -3.77
C LEU A 109 10.33 -13.77 -3.34
N LEU A 110 9.54 -14.44 -4.17
CA LEU A 110 9.09 -15.82 -3.93
C LEU A 110 10.05 -16.81 -4.57
N PRO A 111 10.09 -18.08 -4.10
CA PRO A 111 10.88 -19.11 -4.75
C PRO A 111 10.54 -19.26 -6.23
N ALA A 112 11.49 -19.80 -7.00
CA ALA A 112 11.28 -20.01 -8.43
C ALA A 112 9.98 -20.80 -8.69
N PRO A 113 9.18 -20.39 -9.70
CA PRO A 113 7.90 -21.02 -9.96
C PRO A 113 8.07 -22.49 -10.35
N ASP A 114 7.46 -23.37 -9.59
CA ASP A 114 7.25 -24.76 -9.95
C ASP A 114 5.81 -25.13 -9.61
N SER A 115 5.41 -26.38 -9.78
CA SER A 115 4.05 -26.82 -9.50
C SER A 115 3.64 -26.67 -8.03
N ARG A 116 4.59 -26.42 -7.12
CA ARG A 116 4.37 -26.29 -5.69
C ARG A 116 4.51 -24.86 -5.19
N THR A 117 5.09 -23.97 -5.98
CA THR A 117 5.35 -22.60 -5.58
C THR A 117 4.10 -21.74 -5.81
N PRO A 118 3.59 -21.05 -4.78
CA PRO A 118 2.46 -20.14 -4.97
C PRO A 118 2.82 -19.00 -5.92
N ARG A 119 1.86 -18.64 -6.76
CA ARG A 119 1.97 -17.46 -7.63
C ARG A 119 1.00 -16.39 -7.20
N ILE A 120 1.45 -15.14 -7.36
CA ILE A 120 0.58 -13.98 -7.13
C ILE A 120 -0.29 -13.79 -8.37
N GLY A 121 -1.59 -13.80 -8.17
CA GLY A 121 -2.57 -13.53 -9.21
C GLY A 121 -3.42 -12.33 -8.88
N LEU A 122 -4.09 -11.80 -9.88
CA LEU A 122 -5.01 -10.68 -9.73
C LEU A 122 -6.44 -11.21 -9.67
N LYS A 123 -7.19 -10.73 -8.69
CA LYS A 123 -8.64 -10.89 -8.65
C LYS A 123 -9.26 -9.54 -8.92
N TRP A 124 -10.01 -9.46 -10.01
CA TRP A 124 -10.69 -8.24 -10.42
C TRP A 124 -11.59 -7.71 -9.31
N PRO A 125 -11.62 -6.40 -9.08
CA PRO A 125 -10.82 -5.36 -9.74
C PRO A 125 -9.60 -4.90 -8.92
N ASN A 126 -9.45 -5.33 -7.66
CA ASN A 126 -8.51 -4.68 -6.75
C ASN A 126 -7.83 -5.62 -5.73
N ASP A 127 -7.86 -6.92 -5.96
CA ASP A 127 -7.25 -7.87 -5.04
C ASP A 127 -6.08 -8.60 -5.66
N LEU A 128 -5.08 -8.87 -4.83
CA LEU A 128 -4.01 -9.81 -5.15
C LEU A 128 -4.22 -11.08 -4.35
N TRP A 129 -4.01 -12.22 -4.99
CA TRP A 129 -4.16 -13.52 -4.38
C TRP A 129 -2.87 -14.32 -4.50
N LEU A 130 -2.57 -15.06 -3.47
CA LEU A 130 -1.41 -15.96 -3.45
C LEU A 130 -1.91 -17.39 -3.52
N GLY A 131 -1.38 -18.14 -4.52
CA GLY A 131 -1.72 -19.54 -4.67
C GLY A 131 -3.10 -19.83 -5.23
N GLY A 132 -3.80 -18.83 -5.76
CA GLY A 132 -5.10 -19.01 -6.38
C GLY A 132 -6.25 -19.25 -5.40
N ALA A 133 -6.04 -18.95 -4.14
CA ALA A 133 -7.06 -19.14 -3.10
C ALA A 133 -7.68 -17.81 -2.69
#